data_d7e278e842edea5aa96589460b7663cd
#
_entry.id   d7e278e842edea5aa96589460b7663cd
#
_cell.length_a   1.000
_cell.length_b   1.000
_cell.length_c   1.000
_cell.angle_alpha   90.00
_cell.angle_beta   90.00
_cell.angle_gamma   90.00
#
_symmetry.space_group_name_H-M   'P 1'
#
loop_
_entity.id
_entity.type
_entity.pdbx_description
1 polymer ?
#
loop_
_entity_poly.entity_id
_entity_poly.type
_entity_poly.pdbx_seq_one_letter_code
_entity_poly.pdbx_strand_id
1 'polypeptide(L)'
;TVAIDAGSLDGLEDDMTVINGDGLIGRVLKVFDSTATVVLIVDPESSVGGRVAGSQEIGIVSGTGRQNSLEFQLLDPLGQVASGDAVVTFGSKGGRPYAPGLPIGEVVDVTGTAGELSRVATVKPFVDVSELSVVGVVVKPPREDPRDSVLPNAPSAIPTPAPTPTPSSSQEKETAATPAPSDG
;
A
#
# COMPACT_ATOMS: atom_id res chain seq x y z
N THR A 1 -6.95 8.63 -19.96
CA THR A 1 -8.39 8.63 -19.62
C THR A 1 -9.11 7.47 -20.29
N VAL A 2 -10.20 7.00 -19.69
CA VAL A 2 -11.10 5.97 -20.23
C VAL A 2 -12.55 6.42 -20.12
N ALA A 3 -13.42 5.88 -20.98
CA ALA A 3 -14.87 6.08 -20.90
C ALA A 3 -15.51 4.88 -20.18
N ILE A 4 -16.52 5.14 -19.36
CA ILE A 4 -17.34 4.12 -18.72
C ILE A 4 -18.80 4.27 -19.17
N ASP A 5 -19.52 3.15 -19.20
CA ASP A 5 -20.93 3.06 -19.60
C ASP A 5 -21.85 3.27 -18.38
N ALA A 6 -21.70 4.45 -17.78
CA ALA A 6 -22.56 4.94 -16.70
C ALA A 6 -22.45 6.48 -16.67
N GLY A 7 -23.56 7.15 -16.39
CA GLY A 7 -23.63 8.60 -16.46
C GLY A 7 -24.50 9.24 -15.38
N SER A 8 -24.96 10.46 -15.64
CA SER A 8 -25.80 11.20 -14.69
C SER A 8 -27.14 10.51 -14.41
N LEU A 9 -27.68 9.75 -15.38
CA LEU A 9 -28.89 8.95 -15.19
C LEU A 9 -28.70 7.82 -14.15
N ASP A 10 -27.44 7.38 -13.96
CA ASP A 10 -27.05 6.37 -12.97
C ASP A 10 -26.61 7.00 -11.63
N GLY A 11 -26.73 8.32 -11.52
CA GLY A 11 -26.36 9.07 -10.31
C GLY A 11 -24.88 9.43 -10.22
N LEU A 12 -24.14 9.37 -11.33
CA LEU A 12 -22.74 9.82 -11.34
C LEU A 12 -22.66 11.35 -11.39
N GLU A 13 -21.63 11.87 -10.74
CA GLU A 13 -21.26 13.28 -10.75
C GLU A 13 -19.75 13.41 -10.96
N ASP A 14 -19.31 14.59 -11.39
CA ASP A 14 -17.89 14.91 -11.51
C ASP A 14 -17.17 14.73 -10.14
N ASP A 15 -15.92 14.41 -10.19
CA ASP A 15 -15.07 14.17 -9.02
C ASP A 15 -15.54 13.01 -8.11
N MET A 16 -16.25 12.02 -8.64
CA MET A 16 -16.48 10.77 -7.92
C MET A 16 -15.29 9.82 -8.07
N THR A 17 -14.98 9.09 -7.00
CA THR A 17 -13.91 8.10 -6.98
C THR A 17 -14.30 6.85 -7.77
N VAL A 18 -13.38 6.35 -8.58
CA VAL A 18 -13.55 5.11 -9.37
C VAL A 18 -12.60 4.04 -8.86
N ILE A 19 -13.13 2.86 -8.59
CA ILE A 19 -12.42 1.71 -7.99
C ILE A 19 -12.74 0.42 -8.74
N ASN A 20 -11.96 -0.63 -8.47
CA ASN A 20 -12.33 -2.02 -8.72
C ASN A 20 -12.11 -2.86 -7.45
N GLY A 21 -12.08 -4.20 -7.59
CA GLY A 21 -11.82 -5.10 -6.47
C GLY A 21 -10.42 -5.00 -5.87
N ASP A 22 -9.45 -4.48 -6.61
CA ASP A 22 -8.05 -4.39 -6.20
C ASP A 22 -7.69 -3.02 -5.61
N GLY A 23 -8.40 -1.97 -6.00
CA GLY A 23 -8.14 -0.63 -5.45
C GLY A 23 -8.60 0.54 -6.31
N LEU A 24 -7.87 1.65 -6.17
CA LEU A 24 -8.16 2.91 -6.84
C LEU A 24 -7.79 2.88 -8.32
N ILE A 25 -8.76 3.12 -9.19
CA ILE A 25 -8.58 3.30 -10.64
C ILE A 25 -8.32 4.77 -10.97
N GLY A 26 -9.09 5.67 -10.37
CA GLY A 26 -9.01 7.09 -10.67
C GLY A 26 -10.21 7.87 -10.18
N ARG A 27 -10.60 8.92 -10.93
CA ARG A 27 -11.78 9.74 -10.63
C ARG A 27 -12.55 10.06 -11.89
N VAL A 28 -13.83 10.32 -11.74
CA VAL A 28 -14.68 10.85 -12.80
C VAL A 28 -14.25 12.27 -13.13
N LEU A 29 -13.87 12.49 -14.38
CA LEU A 29 -13.46 13.80 -14.87
C LEU A 29 -14.66 14.61 -15.39
N LYS A 30 -15.55 13.92 -16.13
CA LYS A 30 -16.73 14.54 -16.73
C LYS A 30 -17.84 13.51 -16.91
N VAL A 31 -19.06 13.92 -16.60
CA VAL A 31 -20.27 13.10 -16.72
C VAL A 31 -21.15 13.59 -17.86
N PHE A 32 -21.71 12.63 -18.60
CA PHE A 32 -22.75 12.81 -19.61
C PHE A 32 -23.99 11.99 -19.17
N ASP A 33 -25.04 12.03 -19.96
CA ASP A 33 -26.32 11.37 -19.59
C ASP A 33 -26.16 9.87 -19.28
N SER A 34 -25.47 9.12 -20.16
CA SER A 34 -25.31 7.66 -20.05
C SER A 34 -23.86 7.19 -20.04
N THR A 35 -22.91 8.10 -20.06
CA THR A 35 -21.46 7.79 -20.04
C THR A 35 -20.71 8.76 -19.17
N ALA A 36 -19.52 8.37 -18.71
CA ALA A 36 -18.61 9.28 -18.04
C ALA A 36 -17.16 9.04 -18.49
N THR A 37 -16.37 10.10 -18.43
CA THR A 37 -14.92 10.04 -18.66
C THR A 37 -14.20 9.96 -17.32
N VAL A 38 -13.32 8.99 -17.19
CA VAL A 38 -12.50 8.76 -16.00
C VAL A 38 -11.04 9.08 -16.31
N VAL A 39 -10.40 9.87 -15.46
CA VAL A 39 -8.94 10.02 -15.46
C VAL A 39 -8.34 8.95 -14.57
N LEU A 40 -7.38 8.20 -15.12
CA LEU A 40 -6.73 7.10 -14.41
C LEU A 40 -5.68 7.63 -13.44
N ILE A 41 -5.42 6.88 -12.36
CA ILE A 41 -4.40 7.24 -11.38
C ILE A 41 -2.98 7.29 -11.98
N VAL A 42 -2.73 6.51 -13.04
CA VAL A 42 -1.44 6.47 -13.75
C VAL A 42 -1.23 7.64 -14.72
N ASP A 43 -2.27 8.42 -15.00
CA ASP A 43 -2.20 9.58 -15.87
C ASP A 43 -1.30 10.66 -15.25
N PRO A 44 -0.37 11.28 -16.01
CA PRO A 44 0.52 12.33 -15.48
C PRO A 44 -0.19 13.55 -14.91
N GLU A 45 -1.43 13.80 -15.32
CA GLU A 45 -2.27 14.87 -14.77
C GLU A 45 -3.02 14.45 -13.49
N SER A 46 -2.89 13.17 -13.06
CA SER A 46 -3.53 12.66 -11.86
C SER A 46 -2.62 12.85 -10.65
N SER A 47 -3.19 13.42 -9.59
CA SER A 47 -2.55 13.54 -8.27
C SER A 47 -3.53 13.20 -7.17
N VAL A 48 -3.10 12.38 -6.22
CA VAL A 48 -3.91 11.85 -5.12
C VAL A 48 -3.16 12.02 -3.82
N GLY A 49 -3.82 12.55 -2.79
CA GLY A 49 -3.27 12.49 -1.43
C GLY A 49 -3.20 11.03 -0.97
N GLY A 50 -1.99 10.57 -0.66
CA GLY A 50 -1.73 9.22 -0.18
C GLY A 50 -1.19 9.22 1.25
N ARG A 51 -1.38 8.11 1.94
CA ARG A 51 -0.66 7.82 3.18
C ARG A 51 -0.17 6.38 3.17
N VAL A 52 0.94 6.15 3.84
CA VAL A 52 1.47 4.82 4.06
C VAL A 52 0.67 4.13 5.15
N ALA A 53 0.21 2.92 4.90
CA ALA A 53 -0.43 2.08 5.91
C ALA A 53 0.58 1.72 7.01
N GLY A 54 0.14 1.75 8.26
CA GLY A 54 1.00 1.47 9.40
C GLY A 54 1.77 2.68 9.91
N SER A 55 2.72 3.24 9.16
CA SER A 55 3.51 4.41 9.59
C SER A 55 2.71 5.72 9.58
N GLN A 56 1.64 5.78 8.80
CA GLN A 56 0.78 6.97 8.63
C GLN A 56 1.48 8.16 7.95
N GLU A 57 2.63 7.92 7.33
CA GLU A 57 3.33 8.96 6.56
C GLU A 57 2.48 9.43 5.38
N ILE A 58 2.41 10.73 5.20
CA ILE A 58 1.53 11.37 4.21
C ILE A 58 2.38 11.89 3.04
N GLY A 59 1.82 11.79 1.85
CA GLY A 59 2.44 12.31 0.64
C GLY A 59 1.44 12.49 -0.50
N ILE A 60 1.99 12.82 -1.65
CA ILE A 60 1.23 12.97 -2.89
C ILE A 60 1.64 11.86 -3.84
N VAL A 61 0.67 11.07 -4.30
CA VAL A 61 0.83 10.07 -5.35
C VAL A 61 0.50 10.71 -6.68
N SER A 62 1.42 10.65 -7.63
CA SER A 62 1.24 11.20 -8.98
C SER A 62 1.42 10.12 -10.03
N GLY A 63 0.65 10.20 -11.10
CA GLY A 63 0.81 9.32 -12.26
C GLY A 63 2.07 9.66 -13.04
N THR A 64 2.74 8.63 -13.57
CA THR A 64 3.95 8.78 -14.38
C THR A 64 3.71 8.59 -15.88
N GLY A 65 2.47 8.30 -16.27
CA GLY A 65 2.13 7.88 -17.63
C GLY A 65 2.47 6.42 -17.94
N ARG A 66 3.03 5.69 -16.98
CA ARG A 66 3.34 4.26 -17.08
C ARG A 66 2.31 3.46 -16.28
N GLN A 67 1.82 2.37 -16.84
CA GLN A 67 0.77 1.57 -16.22
C GLN A 67 1.15 0.95 -14.87
N ASN A 68 2.42 0.66 -14.66
CA ASN A 68 2.92 -0.08 -13.49
C ASN A 68 3.75 0.79 -12.54
N SER A 69 3.71 2.13 -12.66
CA SER A 69 4.55 3.00 -11.86
C SER A 69 3.83 4.29 -11.53
N LEU A 70 3.78 4.59 -10.24
CA LEU A 70 3.36 5.86 -9.68
C LEU A 70 4.52 6.46 -8.90
N GLU A 71 4.51 7.75 -8.74
CA GLU A 71 5.47 8.48 -7.92
C GLU A 71 4.77 8.91 -6.62
N PHE A 72 5.35 8.56 -5.48
CA PHE A 72 4.87 8.99 -4.18
C PHE A 72 5.87 9.93 -3.54
N GLN A 73 5.54 11.21 -3.52
CA GLN A 73 6.35 12.25 -2.90
C GLN A 73 5.93 12.44 -1.45
N LEU A 74 6.84 12.14 -0.51
CA LEU A 74 6.59 12.33 0.91
C LEU A 74 6.55 13.82 1.27
N LEU A 75 5.62 14.20 2.15
CA LEU A 75 5.55 15.55 2.70
C LEU A 75 6.57 15.77 3.81
N ASP A 76 6.87 14.74 4.60
CA ASP A 76 7.92 14.78 5.61
C ASP A 76 9.20 14.14 5.07
N PRO A 77 10.29 14.94 4.93
CA PRO A 77 11.59 14.40 4.48
C PRO A 77 12.20 13.38 5.45
N LEU A 78 11.78 13.35 6.71
CA LEU A 78 12.22 12.41 7.73
C LEU A 78 11.29 11.19 7.84
N GLY A 79 10.17 11.19 7.13
CA GLY A 79 9.19 10.12 7.12
C GLY A 79 9.81 8.77 6.79
N GLN A 80 9.36 7.72 7.47
CA GLN A 80 9.86 6.37 7.27
C GLN A 80 8.96 5.60 6.33
N VAL A 81 9.49 5.31 5.15
CA VAL A 81 8.84 4.49 4.12
C VAL A 81 9.83 3.45 3.63
N ALA A 82 9.39 2.22 3.54
CA ALA A 82 10.17 1.07 3.10
C ALA A 82 9.52 0.37 1.89
N SER A 83 10.33 -0.37 1.14
CA SER A 83 9.80 -1.28 0.12
C SER A 83 8.91 -2.34 0.78
N GLY A 84 7.76 -2.60 0.19
CA GLY A 84 6.71 -3.46 0.72
C GLY A 84 5.60 -2.73 1.47
N ASP A 85 5.78 -1.44 1.76
CA ASP A 85 4.74 -0.65 2.41
C ASP A 85 3.56 -0.40 1.46
N ALA A 86 2.35 -0.58 1.96
CA ALA A 86 1.15 -0.28 1.21
C ALA A 86 0.79 1.21 1.32
N VAL A 87 0.39 1.80 0.19
CA VAL A 87 -0.09 3.17 0.12
C VAL A 87 -1.60 3.16 -0.12
N VAL A 88 -2.32 3.93 0.68
CA VAL A 88 -3.78 4.10 0.59
C VAL A 88 -4.13 5.57 0.40
N THR A 89 -5.33 5.86 -0.08
CA THR A 89 -5.79 7.24 -0.20
C THR A 89 -5.90 7.89 1.18
N PHE A 90 -5.37 9.09 1.31
CA PHE A 90 -5.60 9.93 2.49
C PHE A 90 -7.06 10.39 2.56
N GLY A 91 -7.69 10.53 1.40
CA GLY A 91 -9.04 11.04 1.26
C GLY A 91 -9.11 12.56 1.16
N SER A 92 -10.18 13.03 0.53
CA SER A 92 -10.48 14.45 0.36
C SER A 92 -11.67 14.84 1.22
N LYS A 93 -11.80 16.13 1.52
CA LYS A 93 -12.93 16.65 2.30
C LYS A 93 -14.26 16.27 1.61
N GLY A 94 -15.14 15.59 2.35
CA GLY A 94 -16.39 15.07 1.78
C GLY A 94 -16.24 13.85 0.87
N GLY A 95 -15.03 13.25 0.82
CA GLY A 95 -14.75 12.06 0.02
C GLY A 95 -14.64 12.32 -1.50
N ARG A 96 -14.50 13.57 -1.91
CA ARG A 96 -14.33 13.95 -3.31
C ARG A 96 -13.09 14.83 -3.49
N PRO A 97 -12.28 14.62 -4.51
CA PRO A 97 -12.42 13.60 -5.57
C PRO A 97 -12.07 12.17 -5.13
N TYR A 98 -11.46 11.98 -3.95
CA TYR A 98 -11.03 10.66 -3.50
C TYR A 98 -11.59 10.31 -2.12
N ALA A 99 -12.26 9.16 -2.03
CA ALA A 99 -12.67 8.57 -0.77
C ALA A 99 -11.45 8.09 0.03
N PRO A 100 -11.45 8.16 1.37
CA PRO A 100 -10.33 7.76 2.20
C PRO A 100 -10.16 6.24 2.29
N GLY A 101 -8.92 5.79 2.52
CA GLY A 101 -8.58 4.41 2.86
C GLY A 101 -8.63 3.42 1.70
N LEU A 102 -8.69 3.88 0.45
CA LEU A 102 -8.68 3.00 -0.71
C LEU A 102 -7.25 2.58 -1.06
N PRO A 103 -7.00 1.29 -1.35
CA PRO A 103 -5.70 0.81 -1.78
C PRO A 103 -5.25 1.50 -3.08
N ILE A 104 -4.02 1.98 -3.10
CA ILE A 104 -3.39 2.57 -4.29
C ILE A 104 -2.37 1.59 -4.86
N GLY A 105 -1.40 1.17 -4.04
CA GLY A 105 -0.31 0.33 -4.48
C GLY A 105 0.68 0.03 -3.37
N GLU A 106 1.77 -0.63 -3.75
CA GLU A 106 2.86 -1.02 -2.88
C GLU A 106 4.14 -0.28 -3.27
N VAL A 107 4.87 0.20 -2.28
CA VAL A 107 6.19 0.82 -2.47
C VAL A 107 7.18 -0.24 -2.93
N VAL A 108 7.80 -0.03 -4.09
CA VAL A 108 8.82 -0.95 -4.64
C VAL A 108 10.23 -0.43 -4.46
N ASP A 109 10.40 0.88 -4.47
CA ASP A 109 11.71 1.52 -4.31
C ASP A 109 11.57 2.89 -3.65
N VAL A 110 12.60 3.32 -2.92
CA VAL A 110 12.64 4.64 -2.28
C VAL A 110 13.93 5.34 -2.67
N THR A 111 13.80 6.46 -3.35
CA THR A 111 14.91 7.29 -3.80
C THR A 111 15.07 8.51 -2.88
N GLY A 112 16.32 8.86 -2.57
CA GLY A 112 16.68 9.94 -1.65
C GLY A 112 17.01 9.43 -0.25
N THR A 113 17.92 10.12 0.42
CA THR A 113 18.31 9.84 1.80
C THR A 113 17.45 10.62 2.79
N ALA A 114 17.34 10.10 4.01
CA ALA A 114 16.60 10.77 5.07
C ALA A 114 17.21 12.17 5.34
N GLY A 115 16.39 13.20 5.23
CA GLY A 115 16.80 14.60 5.38
C GLY A 115 17.07 15.36 4.08
N GLU A 116 16.98 14.72 2.91
CA GLU A 116 16.90 15.43 1.64
C GLU A 116 15.54 16.12 1.49
N LEU A 117 15.53 17.29 0.85
CA LEU A 117 14.33 18.11 0.68
C LEU A 117 13.19 17.42 -0.11
N SER A 118 13.50 16.34 -0.81
CA SER A 118 12.54 15.58 -1.60
C SER A 118 12.85 14.10 -1.51
N ARG A 119 12.03 13.34 -0.77
CA ARG A 119 12.04 11.88 -0.80
C ARG A 119 10.89 11.40 -1.67
N VAL A 120 11.25 10.57 -2.62
CA VAL A 120 10.31 10.03 -3.60
C VAL A 120 10.36 8.51 -3.53
N ALA A 121 9.19 7.90 -3.41
CA ALA A 121 9.05 6.46 -3.52
C ALA A 121 8.36 6.10 -4.85
N THR A 122 8.83 5.03 -5.47
CA THR A 122 8.15 4.42 -6.61
C THR A 122 7.12 3.44 -6.07
N VAL A 123 5.87 3.60 -6.49
CA VAL A 123 4.74 2.76 -6.09
C VAL A 123 4.22 1.99 -7.29
N LYS A 124 4.09 0.68 -7.11
CA LYS A 124 3.41 -0.20 -8.07
C LYS A 124 1.92 -0.22 -7.73
N PRO A 125 1.02 0.21 -8.64
CA PRO A 125 -0.41 0.17 -8.35
C PRO A 125 -0.90 -1.27 -8.16
N PHE A 126 -1.88 -1.47 -7.28
CA PHE A 126 -2.54 -2.77 -7.12
C PHE A 126 -3.45 -3.09 -8.30
N VAL A 127 -4.00 -2.04 -8.92
CA VAL A 127 -4.90 -2.17 -10.07
C VAL A 127 -4.13 -2.27 -11.37
N ASP A 128 -4.44 -3.27 -12.20
CA ASP A 128 -3.99 -3.30 -13.57
C ASP A 128 -4.94 -2.47 -14.45
N VAL A 129 -4.48 -1.30 -14.86
CA VAL A 129 -5.27 -0.38 -15.69
C VAL A 129 -5.40 -0.82 -17.15
N SER A 130 -4.68 -1.86 -17.56
CA SER A 130 -4.78 -2.44 -18.91
C SER A 130 -5.87 -3.51 -19.04
N GLU A 131 -6.35 -4.05 -17.91
CA GLU A 131 -7.33 -5.13 -17.86
C GLU A 131 -8.61 -4.75 -17.09
N LEU A 132 -9.08 -3.52 -17.27
CA LEU A 132 -10.30 -3.04 -16.62
C LEU A 132 -11.55 -3.63 -17.29
N SER A 133 -12.17 -4.61 -16.64
CA SER A 133 -13.43 -5.23 -17.12
C SER A 133 -14.65 -4.66 -16.42
N VAL A 134 -14.58 -4.47 -15.09
CA VAL A 134 -15.66 -3.95 -14.26
C VAL A 134 -15.09 -2.90 -13.32
N VAL A 135 -15.75 -1.75 -13.27
CA VAL A 135 -15.40 -0.67 -12.36
C VAL A 135 -16.60 -0.28 -11.51
N GLY A 136 -16.34 0.17 -10.30
CA GLY A 136 -17.32 0.74 -9.40
C GLY A 136 -17.08 2.23 -9.21
N VAL A 137 -18.15 3.02 -9.10
CA VAL A 137 -18.05 4.43 -8.74
C VAL A 137 -18.55 4.62 -7.32
N VAL A 138 -17.76 5.29 -6.47
CA VAL A 138 -18.14 5.58 -5.09
C VAL A 138 -19.11 6.74 -5.05
N VAL A 139 -20.41 6.45 -5.12
CA VAL A 139 -21.47 7.45 -5.07
C VAL A 139 -21.62 8.05 -3.67
N LYS A 140 -21.39 7.25 -2.64
CA LYS A 140 -21.46 7.68 -1.24
C LYS A 140 -20.19 7.25 -0.50
N PRO A 141 -19.28 8.16 -0.23
CA PRO A 141 -18.07 7.83 0.50
C PRO A 141 -18.40 7.41 1.95
N PRO A 142 -17.53 6.60 2.58
CA PRO A 142 -17.68 6.24 3.99
C PRO A 142 -17.64 7.50 4.87
N ARG A 143 -18.38 7.49 5.97
CA ARG A 143 -18.42 8.60 6.92
C ARG A 143 -17.14 8.73 7.73
N GLU A 144 -16.46 7.62 7.92
CA GLU A 144 -15.18 7.50 8.63
C GLU A 144 -14.17 6.83 7.73
N ASP A 145 -12.89 7.17 7.92
CA ASP A 145 -11.78 6.52 7.24
C ASP A 145 -11.70 5.04 7.66
N PRO A 146 -11.85 4.07 6.74
CA PRO A 146 -11.74 2.65 7.06
C PRO A 146 -10.33 2.24 7.51
N ARG A 147 -9.37 3.17 7.49
CA ARG A 147 -7.97 2.92 7.81
C ARG A 147 -7.37 1.89 6.84
N ASP A 148 -6.67 0.90 7.39
CA ASP A 148 -5.99 -0.13 6.62
C ASP A 148 -6.84 -1.40 6.43
N SER A 149 -8.12 -1.37 6.84
CA SER A 149 -9.01 -2.54 6.82
C SER A 149 -9.38 -3.04 5.42
N VAL A 150 -9.20 -2.20 4.40
CA VAL A 150 -9.49 -2.53 2.99
C VAL A 150 -8.25 -2.96 2.21
N LEU A 151 -7.09 -3.05 2.86
CA LEU A 151 -5.88 -3.55 2.21
C LEU A 151 -6.02 -5.05 1.89
N PRO A 152 -5.46 -5.52 0.76
CA PRO A 152 -5.31 -6.93 0.52
C PRO A 152 -4.58 -7.60 1.68
N ASN A 153 -5.07 -8.76 2.12
CA ASN A 153 -4.38 -9.52 3.16
C ASN A 153 -2.96 -9.84 2.68
N ALA A 154 -1.97 -9.39 3.44
CA ALA A 154 -0.60 -9.83 3.21
C ALA A 154 -0.56 -11.36 3.23
N PRO A 155 0.18 -12.02 2.32
CA PRO A 155 0.35 -13.47 2.36
C PRO A 155 0.84 -13.83 3.76
N SER A 156 0.07 -14.68 4.47
CA SER A 156 0.43 -15.13 5.81
C SER A 156 1.85 -15.65 5.78
N ALA A 157 2.75 -15.00 6.50
CA ALA A 157 4.11 -15.48 6.64
C ALA A 157 4.03 -16.95 7.12
N ILE A 158 4.57 -17.86 6.33
CA ILE A 158 4.69 -19.28 6.72
C ILE A 158 5.47 -19.24 8.03
N PRO A 159 4.93 -19.79 9.14
CA PRO A 159 5.65 -19.78 10.39
C PRO A 159 6.99 -20.47 10.18
N THR A 160 8.07 -19.72 10.35
CA THR A 160 9.43 -20.27 10.33
C THR A 160 9.47 -21.36 11.41
N PRO A 161 9.80 -22.61 11.07
CA PRO A 161 9.88 -23.67 12.07
C PRO A 161 10.87 -23.24 13.16
N ALA A 162 10.44 -23.33 14.41
CA ALA A 162 11.26 -23.00 15.56
C ALA A 162 12.55 -23.84 15.48
N PRO A 163 13.71 -23.27 15.81
CA PRO A 163 14.97 -24.02 15.81
C PRO A 163 14.83 -25.20 16.77
N THR A 164 15.08 -26.40 16.25
CA THR A 164 15.11 -27.64 17.03
C THR A 164 16.11 -27.47 18.15
N PRO A 165 15.75 -27.71 19.43
CA PRO A 165 16.71 -27.61 20.52
C PRO A 165 17.83 -28.65 20.31
N THR A 166 19.07 -28.15 20.23
CA THR A 166 20.26 -28.98 20.18
C THR A 166 20.32 -29.82 21.47
N PRO A 167 20.48 -31.14 21.41
CA PRO A 167 20.62 -31.93 22.62
C PRO A 167 21.89 -31.51 23.36
N SER A 168 21.70 -31.05 24.60
CA SER A 168 22.78 -30.73 25.54
C SER A 168 23.51 -32.02 25.87
N SER A 169 24.75 -32.17 25.47
CA SER A 169 25.63 -33.26 25.88
C SER A 169 25.90 -33.15 27.36
N SER A 170 25.29 -34.02 28.12
CA SER A 170 25.60 -34.26 29.55
C SER A 170 27.06 -34.69 29.65
N GLN A 171 27.91 -33.87 30.25
CA GLN A 171 29.24 -34.28 30.67
C GLN A 171 29.08 -35.29 31.80
N GLU A 172 29.47 -36.50 31.52
CA GLU A 172 29.70 -37.57 32.46
C GLU A 172 30.89 -37.20 33.35
N LYS A 173 30.59 -37.04 34.61
CA LYS A 173 31.58 -36.73 35.66
C LYS A 173 32.23 -38.03 36.10
N GLU A 174 33.37 -38.33 35.50
CA GLU A 174 34.21 -39.44 35.93
C GLU A 174 34.87 -39.13 37.28
N THR A 175 34.49 -39.90 38.28
CA THR A 175 35.06 -39.85 39.62
C THR A 175 36.31 -40.71 39.64
N ALA A 176 37.47 -40.12 39.51
CA ALA A 176 38.73 -40.82 39.73
C ALA A 176 39.04 -40.95 41.23
N ALA A 177 39.13 -42.16 41.69
CA ALA A 177 39.54 -42.51 43.05
C ALA A 177 41.04 -42.29 43.28
N THR A 178 41.35 -41.68 44.38
CA THR A 178 42.69 -41.50 44.91
C THR A 178 43.15 -42.79 45.58
N PRO A 179 44.31 -43.30 45.31
CA PRO A 179 44.97 -44.24 46.24
C PRO A 179 45.95 -43.47 47.18
N ALA A 180 45.87 -43.83 48.43
CA ALA A 180 46.70 -43.31 49.51
C ALA A 180 48.15 -43.83 49.44
N PRO A 181 49.13 -43.10 50.02
CA PRO A 181 50.53 -43.49 50.07
C PRO A 181 50.84 -44.40 51.24
N SER A 182 51.69 -45.39 51.03
CA SER A 182 52.38 -46.10 52.12
C SER A 182 53.88 -45.79 52.12
N ASP A 183 54.31 -45.44 53.28
CA ASP A 183 55.55 -45.55 53.93
C ASP A 183 56.89 -45.89 53.18
N GLY A 184 57.92 -45.17 53.56
CA GLY A 184 59.32 -45.41 53.38
C GLY A 184 60.15 -44.22 53.76
#